data_add5278ac6950be67e38c842f276832d
#
_entry.id   add5278ac6950be67e38c842f276832d
#
_cell.length_a   1.000
_cell.length_b   1.000
_cell.length_c   1.000
_cell.angle_alpha   90.00
_cell.angle_beta   90.00
_cell.angle_gamma   90.00
#
_symmetry.space_group_name_H-M   'P 1'
#
loop_
_entity.id
_entity.type
_entity.pdbx_description
1 polymer ?
#
loop_
_entity_poly.entity_id
_entity_poly.type
_entity_poly.pdbx_seq_one_letter_code
_entity_poly.pdbx_strand_id
1 'polypeptide(L)'
;MDIQDERISGTEISVTFTGQLRKDQQTAITEMLKYQTGILSAPTAFGKTVMAAAIIARRKVSTLILVHRAELLQQWRERLSTFLDLSDTSHGFIGSGKKKLSGLIDIAVMQSLSRRDDLAVLLDNYGHIIVDECHHLSAFTFEAILKQAKAEYVLGLTATPIRRDGHQPIIFMQCGPVRYRALQAENAPVRLEVRPLNLYSPEIPQESGIQDVFRILAHDSFRNHSIAKDILAAYHEGRKILVLTERTEQLELIREALTDQIPHSFLLHGRLTKKQRAATLACLAELDDFVPRVILATGRLIGEGFDHPPLDTMVLAMPVSWHGTLQQYAGRLHREHVNKGDVRIYDYVEHDNPQLARMWEKRQRGYRAMGYRISMRE
;
A
#
# COMPACT_ATOMS: atom_id res chain seq x y z
N MET A 1 -36.64 -20.70 -17.12
CA MET A 1 -35.45 -21.00 -16.34
C MET A 1 -35.65 -20.29 -15.00
N ASP A 2 -35.93 -21.06 -13.93
CA ASP A 2 -36.13 -20.49 -12.63
C ASP A 2 -34.79 -20.20 -12.02
N ILE A 3 -34.46 -18.93 -11.75
CA ILE A 3 -33.25 -18.52 -11.10
C ILE A 3 -33.52 -18.44 -9.60
N GLN A 4 -32.90 -19.33 -8.85
CA GLN A 4 -32.95 -19.30 -7.39
C GLN A 4 -31.77 -18.45 -6.88
N ASP A 5 -32.06 -17.38 -6.13
CA ASP A 5 -31.02 -16.57 -5.46
C ASP A 5 -30.67 -17.22 -4.12
N GLU A 6 -29.44 -17.72 -4.02
CA GLU A 6 -28.91 -18.36 -2.80
C GLU A 6 -28.04 -17.41 -1.96
N ARG A 7 -28.00 -16.13 -2.31
CA ARG A 7 -27.17 -15.15 -1.58
C ARG A 7 -27.72 -14.89 -0.19
N ILE A 8 -26.82 -14.58 0.72
CA ILE A 8 -27.10 -14.37 2.13
C ILE A 8 -27.03 -12.88 2.43
N SER A 9 -28.12 -12.32 2.92
CA SER A 9 -28.21 -10.91 3.30
C SER A 9 -27.45 -10.58 4.59
N GLY A 10 -27.09 -11.61 5.37
CA GLY A 10 -26.40 -11.46 6.65
C GLY A 10 -27.29 -11.00 7.80
N THR A 11 -26.68 -10.77 8.94
CA THR A 11 -27.36 -10.26 10.14
C THR A 11 -27.33 -8.73 10.14
N GLU A 12 -28.44 -8.09 10.48
CA GLU A 12 -28.47 -6.64 10.65
C GLU A 12 -27.59 -6.20 11.83
N ILE A 13 -26.78 -5.16 11.61
CA ILE A 13 -25.90 -4.59 12.64
C ILE A 13 -26.25 -3.12 12.87
N SER A 14 -26.22 -2.72 14.15
CA SER A 14 -26.38 -1.32 14.51
C SER A 14 -25.02 -0.67 14.64
N VAL A 15 -24.65 0.12 13.62
CA VAL A 15 -23.37 0.82 13.55
C VAL A 15 -23.53 2.16 12.83
N THR A 16 -22.88 3.19 13.33
CA THR A 16 -22.87 4.53 12.74
C THR A 16 -21.46 4.94 12.33
N PHE A 17 -21.34 5.70 11.25
CA PHE A 17 -20.07 6.28 10.82
C PHE A 17 -19.84 7.61 11.53
N THR A 18 -18.73 7.73 12.25
CA THR A 18 -18.38 8.90 13.08
C THR A 18 -17.36 9.83 12.42
N GLY A 19 -16.83 9.44 11.25
CA GLY A 19 -15.83 10.24 10.54
C GLY A 19 -16.43 11.33 9.65
N GLN A 20 -15.55 12.16 9.10
CA GLN A 20 -15.90 13.14 8.07
C GLN A 20 -15.41 12.66 6.70
N LEU A 21 -16.27 12.74 5.70
CA LEU A 21 -15.96 12.35 4.32
C LEU A 21 -15.71 13.59 3.47
N ARG A 22 -14.66 13.57 2.68
CA ARG A 22 -14.45 14.54 1.62
C ARG A 22 -15.53 14.37 0.53
N LYS A 23 -15.75 15.42 -0.26
CA LYS A 23 -16.76 15.42 -1.33
C LYS A 23 -16.52 14.31 -2.37
N ASP A 24 -15.25 14.09 -2.75
CA ASP A 24 -14.84 13.04 -3.66
C ASP A 24 -15.08 11.63 -3.10
N GLN A 25 -14.82 11.42 -1.81
CA GLN A 25 -15.12 10.17 -1.10
C GLN A 25 -16.62 9.94 -1.00
N GLN A 26 -17.40 10.98 -0.75
CA GLN A 26 -18.86 10.88 -0.68
C GLN A 26 -19.46 10.50 -2.03
N THR A 27 -18.94 11.06 -3.13
CA THR A 27 -19.31 10.67 -4.49
C THR A 27 -18.99 9.21 -4.76
N ALA A 28 -17.79 8.75 -4.39
CA ALA A 28 -17.37 7.36 -4.54
C ALA A 28 -18.29 6.39 -3.79
N ILE A 29 -18.60 6.69 -2.53
CA ILE A 29 -19.49 5.85 -1.70
C ILE A 29 -20.89 5.80 -2.30
N THR A 30 -21.45 6.94 -2.71
CA THR A 30 -22.78 7.01 -3.32
C THR A 30 -22.84 6.16 -4.58
N GLU A 31 -21.80 6.18 -5.40
CA GLU A 31 -21.73 5.33 -6.60
C GLU A 31 -21.65 3.84 -6.24
N MET A 32 -20.77 3.47 -5.29
CA MET A 32 -20.60 2.08 -4.88
C MET A 32 -21.86 1.47 -4.28
N LEU A 33 -22.66 2.24 -3.56
CA LEU A 33 -23.90 1.76 -2.93
C LEU A 33 -25.02 1.42 -3.92
N LYS A 34 -24.93 1.86 -5.18
CA LYS A 34 -25.89 1.49 -6.23
C LYS A 34 -25.78 0.02 -6.64
N TYR A 35 -24.68 -0.64 -6.27
CA TYR A 35 -24.37 -1.99 -6.72
C TYR A 35 -24.12 -2.93 -5.53
N GLN A 36 -24.53 -4.18 -5.67
CA GLN A 36 -24.27 -5.22 -4.69
C GLN A 36 -22.82 -5.68 -4.75
N THR A 37 -22.23 -5.76 -5.95
CA THR A 37 -20.87 -6.19 -6.17
C THR A 37 -20.10 -5.17 -7.02
N GLY A 38 -18.83 -4.96 -6.69
CA GLY A 38 -17.98 -4.08 -7.47
C GLY A 38 -16.66 -3.73 -6.80
N ILE A 39 -15.79 -3.13 -7.59
CA ILE A 39 -14.46 -2.70 -7.18
C ILE A 39 -14.42 -1.18 -7.09
N LEU A 40 -13.96 -0.68 -5.95
CA LEU A 40 -13.54 0.70 -5.74
C LEU A 40 -12.04 0.81 -6.02
N SER A 41 -11.70 1.40 -7.15
CA SER A 41 -10.30 1.70 -7.51
C SER A 41 -9.95 3.12 -7.10
N ALA A 42 -9.06 3.27 -6.13
CA ALA A 42 -8.65 4.58 -5.65
C ALA A 42 -7.16 4.58 -5.27
N PRO A 43 -6.42 5.68 -5.54
CA PRO A 43 -5.01 5.79 -5.19
C PRO A 43 -4.75 5.50 -3.71
N THR A 44 -3.51 5.17 -3.38
CA THR A 44 -3.05 5.13 -2.00
C THR A 44 -3.26 6.53 -1.39
N ALA A 45 -3.67 6.60 -0.13
CA ALA A 45 -4.03 7.84 0.56
C ALA A 45 -5.41 8.46 0.21
N PHE A 46 -6.14 7.94 -0.78
CA PHE A 46 -7.51 8.39 -1.05
C PHE A 46 -8.50 8.08 0.10
N GLY A 47 -8.12 7.22 1.04
CA GLY A 47 -8.96 6.85 2.17
C GLY A 47 -9.89 5.66 1.92
N LYS A 48 -9.42 4.65 1.17
CA LYS A 48 -10.21 3.42 0.89
C LYS A 48 -10.81 2.79 2.14
N THR A 49 -10.04 2.71 3.23
CA THR A 49 -10.51 2.14 4.51
C THR A 49 -11.60 2.97 5.16
N VAL A 50 -11.50 4.30 5.09
CA VAL A 50 -12.53 5.23 5.60
C VAL A 50 -13.82 5.08 4.81
N MET A 51 -13.72 5.00 3.48
CA MET A 51 -14.89 4.78 2.63
C MET A 51 -15.55 3.41 2.88
N ALA A 52 -14.74 2.38 3.09
CA ALA A 52 -15.26 1.05 3.43
C ALA A 52 -16.00 1.06 4.78
N ALA A 53 -15.47 1.74 5.80
CA ALA A 53 -16.16 1.92 7.08
C ALA A 53 -17.51 2.64 6.89
N ALA A 54 -17.54 3.70 6.07
CA ALA A 54 -18.78 4.40 5.76
C ALA A 54 -19.78 3.53 4.97
N ILE A 55 -19.31 2.64 4.08
CA ILE A 55 -20.16 1.68 3.36
C ILE A 55 -20.73 0.63 4.33
N ILE A 56 -19.94 0.11 5.26
CA ILE A 56 -20.40 -0.81 6.32
C ILE A 56 -21.55 -0.16 7.10
N ALA A 57 -21.36 1.06 7.58
CA ALA A 57 -22.36 1.78 8.35
C ALA A 57 -23.66 2.09 7.55
N ARG A 58 -23.58 2.19 6.22
CA ARG A 58 -24.75 2.42 5.36
C ARG A 58 -25.46 1.13 4.96
N ARG A 59 -24.74 0.02 4.79
CA ARG A 59 -25.34 -1.28 4.50
C ARG A 59 -25.93 -1.95 5.72
N LYS A 60 -25.36 -1.74 6.89
CA LYS A 60 -25.82 -2.25 8.19
C LYS A 60 -26.02 -3.75 8.24
N VAL A 61 -25.15 -4.50 7.60
CA VAL A 61 -25.17 -5.96 7.61
C VAL A 61 -23.85 -6.53 8.08
N SER A 62 -23.88 -7.73 8.66
CA SER A 62 -22.68 -8.44 9.12
C SER A 62 -21.61 -8.47 8.03
N THR A 63 -20.40 -8.05 8.38
CA THR A 63 -19.32 -7.77 7.41
C THR A 63 -18.05 -8.54 7.74
N LEU A 64 -17.49 -9.24 6.75
CA LEU A 64 -16.17 -9.85 6.83
C LEU A 64 -15.18 -9.08 5.95
N ILE A 65 -14.10 -8.61 6.56
CA ILE A 65 -13.02 -7.89 5.88
C ILE A 65 -11.87 -8.86 5.67
N LEU A 66 -11.51 -9.09 4.42
CA LEU A 66 -10.43 -9.98 4.02
C LEU A 66 -9.17 -9.19 3.75
N VAL A 67 -8.10 -9.52 4.49
CA VAL A 67 -6.78 -8.92 4.32
C VAL A 67 -5.74 -9.99 3.98
N HIS A 68 -4.70 -9.64 3.26
CA HIS A 68 -3.69 -10.61 2.83
C HIS A 68 -2.52 -10.75 3.82
N ARG A 69 -2.41 -9.88 4.83
CA ARG A 69 -1.35 -9.90 5.87
C ARG A 69 -1.86 -9.56 7.26
N ALA A 70 -1.17 -10.09 8.27
CA ALA A 70 -1.51 -9.88 9.67
C ALA A 70 -1.33 -8.42 10.14
N GLU A 71 -0.39 -7.67 9.54
CA GLU A 71 -0.18 -6.25 9.85
C GLU A 71 -1.38 -5.39 9.48
N LEU A 72 -2.04 -5.71 8.36
CA LEU A 72 -3.26 -5.00 7.93
C LEU A 72 -4.44 -5.25 8.87
N LEU A 73 -4.49 -6.43 9.51
CA LEU A 73 -5.53 -6.75 10.48
C LEU A 73 -5.57 -5.73 11.62
N GLN A 74 -4.40 -5.41 12.20
CA GLN A 74 -4.32 -4.44 13.29
C GLN A 74 -4.71 -3.02 12.81
N GLN A 75 -4.27 -2.62 11.63
CA GLN A 75 -4.64 -1.32 11.04
C GLN A 75 -6.14 -1.20 10.78
N TRP A 76 -6.76 -2.26 10.25
CA TRP A 76 -8.19 -2.27 10.05
C TRP A 76 -8.95 -2.14 11.37
N ARG A 77 -8.51 -2.86 12.42
CA ARG A 77 -9.11 -2.73 13.76
C ARG A 77 -9.06 -1.29 14.27
N GLU A 78 -7.89 -0.66 14.22
CA GLU A 78 -7.70 0.73 14.65
C GLU A 78 -8.58 1.68 13.84
N ARG A 79 -8.65 1.50 12.52
CA ARG A 79 -9.47 2.34 11.65
C ARG A 79 -10.97 2.14 11.87
N LEU A 80 -11.43 0.91 12.06
CA LEU A 80 -12.84 0.65 12.38
C LEU A 80 -13.22 1.31 13.70
N SER A 81 -12.41 1.16 14.75
CA SER A 81 -12.64 1.81 16.05
C SER A 81 -12.59 3.35 15.97
N THR A 82 -11.85 3.91 15.01
CA THR A 82 -11.79 5.37 14.80
C THR A 82 -13.02 5.91 14.08
N PHE A 83 -13.55 5.16 13.10
CA PHE A 83 -14.55 5.67 12.17
C PHE A 83 -15.95 5.09 12.36
N LEU A 84 -16.09 4.08 13.19
CA LEU A 84 -17.38 3.48 13.53
C LEU A 84 -17.62 3.56 15.03
N ASP A 85 -18.85 3.83 15.40
CA ASP A 85 -19.32 3.70 16.77
C ASP A 85 -19.51 2.22 17.10
N LEU A 86 -18.43 1.60 17.58
CA LEU A 86 -18.36 0.17 17.88
C LEU A 86 -18.12 -0.06 19.37
N SER A 87 -18.90 -0.95 19.99
CA SER A 87 -18.50 -1.53 21.27
C SER A 87 -17.31 -2.47 21.10
N ASP A 88 -16.51 -2.69 22.13
CA ASP A 88 -15.34 -3.59 22.13
C ASP A 88 -15.65 -5.03 21.70
N THR A 89 -16.93 -5.44 21.77
CA THR A 89 -17.42 -6.78 21.38
C THR A 89 -17.91 -6.84 19.95
N SER A 90 -18.04 -5.70 19.24
CA SER A 90 -18.67 -5.63 17.92
C SER A 90 -17.72 -6.02 16.78
N HIS A 91 -16.42 -6.19 17.05
CA HIS A 91 -15.47 -6.59 16.03
C HIS A 91 -14.55 -7.72 16.51
N GLY A 92 -14.33 -8.67 15.62
CA GLY A 92 -13.47 -9.80 15.88
C GLY A 92 -12.38 -9.97 14.81
N PHE A 93 -11.62 -11.06 14.92
CA PHE A 93 -10.56 -11.33 13.95
C PHE A 93 -10.15 -12.79 13.86
N ILE A 94 -9.59 -13.15 12.69
CA ILE A 94 -8.87 -14.42 12.47
C ILE A 94 -7.50 -14.08 11.88
N GLY A 95 -6.44 -14.45 12.57
CA GLY A 95 -5.08 -14.29 12.08
C GLY A 95 -4.03 -14.55 13.16
N SER A 96 -2.79 -14.77 12.76
CA SER A 96 -1.65 -15.03 13.67
C SER A 96 -1.90 -16.14 14.70
N GLY A 97 -2.61 -17.20 14.31
CA GLY A 97 -2.93 -18.33 15.19
C GLY A 97 -4.06 -18.06 16.21
N LYS A 98 -4.69 -16.88 16.17
CA LYS A 98 -5.79 -16.51 17.07
C LYS A 98 -7.10 -16.39 16.30
N LYS A 99 -8.20 -16.81 16.96
CA LYS A 99 -9.57 -16.66 16.48
C LYS A 99 -10.42 -16.05 17.59
N LYS A 100 -11.01 -14.90 17.32
CA LYS A 100 -12.04 -14.27 18.14
C LYS A 100 -13.02 -13.60 17.20
N LEU A 101 -14.07 -14.27 16.81
CA LEU A 101 -15.10 -13.72 15.93
C LEU A 101 -16.24 -13.11 16.73
N SER A 102 -16.78 -12.01 16.25
CA SER A 102 -17.99 -11.37 16.76
C SER A 102 -19.24 -11.83 15.99
N GLY A 103 -19.07 -12.21 14.72
CA GLY A 103 -20.17 -12.47 13.80
C GLY A 103 -20.84 -11.19 13.27
N LEU A 104 -20.36 -10.01 13.68
CA LEU A 104 -20.90 -8.71 13.27
C LEU A 104 -19.95 -8.00 12.28
N ILE A 105 -18.79 -7.55 12.73
CA ILE A 105 -17.75 -7.03 11.86
C ILE A 105 -16.45 -7.74 12.21
N ASP A 106 -15.96 -8.55 11.30
CA ASP A 106 -14.77 -9.36 11.55
C ASP A 106 -13.71 -9.15 10.48
N ILE A 107 -12.45 -9.28 10.87
CA ILE A 107 -11.30 -9.11 9.98
C ILE A 107 -10.55 -10.42 9.91
N ALA A 108 -10.28 -10.92 8.72
CA ALA A 108 -9.60 -12.19 8.56
C ALA A 108 -8.41 -12.13 7.60
N VAL A 109 -7.30 -12.75 8.03
CA VAL A 109 -6.17 -12.99 7.14
C VAL A 109 -6.52 -14.17 6.22
N MET A 110 -6.55 -13.95 4.92
CA MET A 110 -7.02 -14.92 3.92
C MET A 110 -6.28 -16.24 3.99
N GLN A 111 -4.97 -16.24 4.21
CA GLN A 111 -4.19 -17.48 4.37
C GLN A 111 -4.60 -18.28 5.61
N SER A 112 -5.13 -17.62 6.64
CA SER A 112 -5.65 -18.30 7.82
C SER A 112 -7.06 -18.86 7.59
N LEU A 113 -7.83 -18.25 6.68
CA LEU A 113 -9.16 -18.74 6.29
C LEU A 113 -9.09 -19.93 5.33
N SER A 114 -8.27 -19.86 4.29
CA SER A 114 -8.21 -20.88 3.23
C SER A 114 -7.79 -22.26 3.70
N ARG A 115 -7.26 -22.38 4.92
CA ARG A 115 -6.84 -23.66 5.55
C ARG A 115 -7.90 -24.26 6.46
N ARG A 116 -9.09 -23.69 6.46
CA ARG A 116 -10.16 -24.13 7.38
C ARG A 116 -11.14 -25.05 6.70
N ASP A 117 -11.48 -26.12 7.37
CA ASP A 117 -12.49 -27.09 6.90
C ASP A 117 -13.92 -26.53 7.05
N ASP A 118 -14.14 -25.58 8.01
CA ASP A 118 -15.43 -24.94 8.28
C ASP A 118 -15.61 -23.60 7.49
N LEU A 119 -14.86 -23.39 6.44
CA LEU A 119 -14.82 -22.10 5.72
C LEU A 119 -16.20 -21.69 5.20
N ALA A 120 -16.93 -22.56 4.52
CA ALA A 120 -18.25 -22.25 3.95
C ALA A 120 -19.25 -21.84 5.05
N VAL A 121 -19.31 -22.60 6.15
CA VAL A 121 -20.19 -22.31 7.30
C VAL A 121 -19.82 -20.98 7.96
N LEU A 122 -18.53 -20.65 8.01
CA LEU A 122 -18.08 -19.37 8.55
C LEU A 122 -18.51 -18.22 7.66
N LEU A 123 -18.36 -18.37 6.34
CA LEU A 123 -18.73 -17.33 5.36
C LEU A 123 -20.23 -17.04 5.33
N ASP A 124 -21.06 -18.05 5.60
CA ASP A 124 -22.53 -17.93 5.63
C ASP A 124 -23.06 -17.00 6.75
N ASN A 125 -22.20 -16.57 7.68
CA ASN A 125 -22.59 -15.58 8.70
C ASN A 125 -22.54 -14.13 8.21
N TYR A 126 -21.97 -13.85 7.01
CA TYR A 126 -21.75 -12.49 6.56
C TYR A 126 -22.49 -12.18 5.27
N GLY A 127 -23.29 -11.10 5.30
CA GLY A 127 -23.97 -10.56 4.12
C GLY A 127 -23.09 -9.62 3.29
N HIS A 128 -21.96 -9.16 3.85
CA HIS A 128 -21.04 -8.26 3.16
C HIS A 128 -19.61 -8.75 3.30
N ILE A 129 -18.90 -8.90 2.19
CA ILE A 129 -17.48 -9.21 2.16
C ILE A 129 -16.71 -8.04 1.56
N ILE A 130 -15.70 -7.56 2.26
CA ILE A 130 -14.77 -6.54 1.78
C ILE A 130 -13.42 -7.18 1.56
N VAL A 131 -12.83 -6.99 0.38
CA VAL A 131 -11.51 -7.51 0.03
C VAL A 131 -10.54 -6.36 -0.12
N ASP A 132 -9.64 -6.23 0.84
CA ASP A 132 -8.62 -5.18 0.80
C ASP A 132 -7.45 -5.58 -0.10
N GLU A 133 -6.97 -4.61 -0.89
CA GLU A 133 -5.91 -4.76 -1.90
C GLU A 133 -6.10 -6.01 -2.77
N CYS A 134 -7.30 -6.15 -3.33
CA CYS A 134 -7.75 -7.35 -4.05
C CYS A 134 -6.84 -7.77 -5.23
N HIS A 135 -5.92 -6.90 -5.66
CA HIS A 135 -4.93 -7.21 -6.70
C HIS A 135 -3.70 -7.97 -6.19
N HIS A 136 -3.42 -7.99 -4.87
CA HIS A 136 -2.22 -8.62 -4.30
C HIS A 136 -2.33 -10.12 -4.04
N LEU A 137 -3.50 -10.70 -4.18
CA LEU A 137 -3.76 -12.07 -3.76
C LEU A 137 -3.29 -13.10 -4.78
N SER A 138 -2.81 -14.26 -4.29
CA SER A 138 -2.68 -15.39 -5.19
C SER A 138 -4.07 -15.74 -5.74
N ALA A 139 -4.18 -15.93 -7.04
CA ALA A 139 -5.44 -16.26 -7.70
C ALA A 139 -6.13 -17.44 -7.00
N PHE A 140 -5.37 -18.46 -6.63
CA PHE A 140 -5.86 -19.68 -6.00
C PHE A 140 -6.50 -19.45 -4.61
N THR A 141 -5.82 -18.75 -3.69
CA THR A 141 -6.36 -18.53 -2.32
C THR A 141 -7.58 -17.62 -2.35
N PHE A 142 -7.56 -16.59 -3.20
CA PHE A 142 -8.65 -15.65 -3.39
C PHE A 142 -9.89 -16.36 -3.94
N GLU A 143 -9.70 -17.12 -5.00
CA GLU A 143 -10.78 -17.86 -5.65
C GLU A 143 -11.36 -18.95 -4.74
N ALA A 144 -10.51 -19.68 -4.00
CA ALA A 144 -10.95 -20.72 -3.09
C ALA A 144 -11.87 -20.20 -1.96
N ILE A 145 -11.64 -18.96 -1.50
CA ILE A 145 -12.48 -18.34 -0.47
C ILE A 145 -13.75 -17.77 -1.10
N LEU A 146 -13.63 -16.92 -2.14
CA LEU A 146 -14.78 -16.19 -2.66
C LEU A 146 -15.76 -17.06 -3.45
N LYS A 147 -15.34 -18.18 -4.03
CA LYS A 147 -16.26 -19.16 -4.62
C LYS A 147 -17.21 -19.81 -3.61
N GLN A 148 -16.83 -19.87 -2.35
CA GLN A 148 -17.68 -20.42 -1.27
C GLN A 148 -18.52 -19.34 -0.60
N ALA A 149 -18.27 -18.08 -0.89
CA ALA A 149 -18.98 -16.96 -0.28
C ALA A 149 -20.33 -16.74 -0.98
N LYS A 150 -21.39 -16.71 -0.20
CA LYS A 150 -22.75 -16.41 -0.65
C LYS A 150 -23.22 -15.01 -0.25
N ALA A 151 -22.31 -14.15 0.21
CA ALA A 151 -22.66 -12.79 0.63
C ALA A 151 -23.35 -12.00 -0.47
N GLU A 152 -24.42 -11.30 -0.13
CA GLU A 152 -25.15 -10.44 -1.06
C GLU A 152 -24.28 -9.29 -1.57
N TYR A 153 -23.40 -8.76 -0.70
CA TYR A 153 -22.54 -7.63 -1.03
C TYR A 153 -21.07 -8.04 -1.06
N VAL A 154 -20.38 -7.69 -2.16
CA VAL A 154 -18.93 -7.87 -2.28
C VAL A 154 -18.27 -6.57 -2.75
N LEU A 155 -17.33 -6.07 -1.96
CA LEU A 155 -16.59 -4.85 -2.24
C LEU A 155 -15.09 -5.15 -2.35
N GLY A 156 -14.53 -5.01 -3.56
CA GLY A 156 -13.09 -5.01 -3.78
C GLY A 156 -12.50 -3.61 -3.61
N LEU A 157 -11.43 -3.49 -2.85
CA LEU A 157 -10.65 -2.26 -2.69
C LEU A 157 -9.29 -2.44 -3.35
N THR A 158 -8.87 -1.49 -4.17
CA THR A 158 -7.54 -1.54 -4.80
C THR A 158 -7.04 -0.17 -5.21
N ALA A 159 -5.72 0.01 -5.20
CA ALA A 159 -5.10 1.17 -5.84
C ALA A 159 -4.97 0.97 -7.36
N THR A 160 -4.76 -0.28 -7.79
CA THR A 160 -4.64 -0.67 -9.19
C THR A 160 -5.44 -1.94 -9.44
N PRO A 161 -6.44 -1.95 -10.34
CA PRO A 161 -7.22 -3.15 -10.64
C PRO A 161 -6.46 -4.13 -11.57
N ILE A 162 -5.20 -3.84 -11.89
CA ILE A 162 -4.36 -4.64 -12.78
C ILE A 162 -3.41 -5.50 -11.96
N ARG A 163 -3.37 -6.80 -12.25
CA ARG A 163 -2.47 -7.75 -11.59
C ARG A 163 -1.16 -7.91 -12.36
N ARG A 164 -0.07 -8.15 -11.63
CA ARG A 164 1.27 -8.38 -12.17
C ARG A 164 1.35 -9.65 -13.03
N ASP A 165 0.58 -10.67 -12.67
CA ASP A 165 0.54 -11.99 -13.34
C ASP A 165 -0.50 -12.08 -14.47
N GLY A 166 -1.23 -10.99 -14.78
CA GLY A 166 -2.26 -10.98 -15.81
C GLY A 166 -3.59 -11.63 -15.41
N HIS A 167 -3.72 -12.17 -14.20
CA HIS A 167 -4.93 -12.85 -13.73
C HIS A 167 -6.00 -11.88 -13.16
N GLN A 168 -6.04 -10.63 -13.60
CA GLN A 168 -7.08 -9.67 -13.23
C GLN A 168 -8.52 -10.14 -13.51
N PRO A 169 -8.84 -10.97 -14.54
CA PRO A 169 -10.21 -11.44 -14.74
C PRO A 169 -10.79 -12.13 -13.51
N ILE A 170 -9.99 -12.84 -12.70
CA ILE A 170 -10.44 -13.50 -11.48
C ILE A 170 -10.97 -12.49 -10.46
N ILE A 171 -10.33 -11.31 -10.35
CA ILE A 171 -10.81 -10.26 -9.45
C ILE A 171 -12.20 -9.78 -9.90
N PHE A 172 -12.38 -9.56 -11.21
CA PHE A 172 -13.65 -9.10 -11.75
C PHE A 172 -14.76 -10.15 -11.64
N MET A 173 -14.41 -11.42 -11.78
CA MET A 173 -15.37 -12.53 -11.61
C MET A 173 -15.85 -12.63 -10.15
N GLN A 174 -14.99 -12.37 -9.17
CA GLN A 174 -15.30 -12.54 -7.76
C GLN A 174 -15.84 -11.28 -7.08
N CYS A 175 -15.28 -10.11 -7.40
CA CYS A 175 -15.69 -8.83 -6.79
C CYS A 175 -16.63 -8.01 -7.67
N GLY A 176 -16.83 -8.41 -8.91
CA GLY A 176 -17.57 -7.59 -9.90
C GLY A 176 -16.64 -6.59 -10.62
N PRO A 177 -17.20 -5.80 -11.54
CA PRO A 177 -16.44 -4.82 -12.32
C PRO A 177 -16.02 -3.62 -11.47
N VAL A 178 -15.10 -2.80 -12.00
CA VAL A 178 -14.77 -1.50 -11.40
C VAL A 178 -15.97 -0.57 -11.53
N ARG A 179 -16.62 -0.26 -10.40
CA ARG A 179 -17.80 0.62 -10.34
C ARG A 179 -17.43 2.09 -10.14
N TYR A 180 -16.33 2.33 -9.45
CA TYR A 180 -15.81 3.68 -9.29
C TYR A 180 -14.29 3.68 -9.40
N ARG A 181 -13.77 4.64 -10.16
CA ARG A 181 -12.33 4.93 -10.25
C ARG A 181 -12.09 6.36 -9.81
N ALA A 182 -11.49 6.52 -8.64
CA ALA A 182 -11.03 7.83 -8.21
C ALA A 182 -9.87 8.26 -9.09
N LEU A 183 -10.01 9.43 -9.71
CA LEU A 183 -8.91 10.11 -10.36
C LEU A 183 -8.06 10.78 -9.27
N GLN A 184 -6.76 10.80 -9.46
CA GLN A 184 -5.92 11.64 -8.62
C GLN A 184 -6.32 13.09 -8.89
N ALA A 185 -6.61 13.85 -7.85
CA ALA A 185 -7.06 15.21 -8.01
C ALA A 185 -6.02 16.00 -8.83
N GLU A 186 -6.44 16.56 -9.97
CA GLU A 186 -5.60 17.43 -10.79
C GLU A 186 -5.15 18.70 -10.03
N ASN A 187 -5.84 18.99 -8.93
CA ASN A 187 -5.59 20.14 -8.05
C ASN A 187 -4.98 19.70 -6.70
N ALA A 188 -4.04 18.77 -6.68
CA ALA A 188 -3.25 18.58 -5.46
C ALA A 188 -2.46 19.88 -5.21
N PRO A 189 -2.62 20.55 -4.04
CA PRO A 189 -1.92 21.80 -3.74
C PRO A 189 -0.41 21.59 -3.62
N VAL A 190 0.05 20.36 -3.73
CA VAL A 190 1.43 19.93 -3.57
C VAL A 190 2.07 19.69 -4.93
N ARG A 191 3.15 20.39 -5.21
CA ARG A 191 3.96 20.18 -6.42
C ARG A 191 4.59 18.77 -6.38
N LEU A 192 4.30 17.94 -7.40
CA LEU A 192 4.87 16.61 -7.54
C LEU A 192 6.03 16.64 -8.54
N GLU A 193 7.24 16.31 -8.10
CA GLU A 193 8.46 16.36 -8.89
C GLU A 193 9.23 15.06 -8.84
N VAL A 194 9.68 14.58 -10.00
CA VAL A 194 10.69 13.50 -10.10
C VAL A 194 11.97 14.12 -10.64
N ARG A 195 13.07 13.86 -9.93
CA ARG A 195 14.43 14.24 -10.34
C ARG A 195 15.18 12.98 -10.76
N PRO A 196 15.27 12.70 -12.07
CA PRO A 196 16.12 11.64 -12.55
C PRO A 196 17.59 12.05 -12.37
N LEU A 197 18.38 11.15 -11.84
CA LEU A 197 19.81 11.32 -11.62
C LEU A 197 20.55 10.28 -12.46
N ASN A 198 21.29 10.76 -13.45
CA ASN A 198 22.00 9.89 -14.36
C ASN A 198 23.24 9.32 -13.68
N LEU A 199 23.34 8.01 -13.68
CA LEU A 199 24.52 7.27 -13.24
C LEU A 199 25.03 6.35 -14.36
N TYR A 200 26.32 6.09 -14.37
CA TYR A 200 26.87 5.00 -15.18
C TYR A 200 26.64 3.67 -14.46
N SER A 201 26.23 2.65 -15.20
CA SER A 201 26.14 1.32 -14.62
C SER A 201 27.55 0.76 -14.35
N PRO A 202 27.73 0.01 -13.26
CA PRO A 202 28.94 -0.79 -13.10
C PRO A 202 29.02 -1.83 -14.23
N GLU A 203 30.19 -2.47 -14.39
CA GLU A 203 30.35 -3.55 -15.35
C GLU A 203 29.37 -4.70 -15.04
N ILE A 204 28.38 -4.88 -15.89
CA ILE A 204 27.37 -5.92 -15.79
C ILE A 204 27.54 -6.86 -16.96
N PRO A 205 27.80 -8.16 -16.75
CA PRO A 205 27.87 -9.14 -17.84
C PRO A 205 26.58 -9.17 -18.64
N GLN A 206 26.68 -9.24 -19.98
CA GLN A 206 25.52 -9.10 -20.89
C GLN A 206 24.42 -10.15 -20.65
N GLU A 207 24.78 -11.35 -20.20
CA GLU A 207 23.86 -12.44 -19.92
C GLU A 207 23.29 -12.42 -18.48
N SER A 208 23.58 -11.37 -17.69
CA SER A 208 23.13 -11.29 -16.29
C SER A 208 21.62 -11.22 -16.18
N GLY A 209 21.06 -12.11 -15.37
CA GLY A 209 19.66 -12.03 -14.97
C GLY A 209 19.40 -10.78 -14.11
N ILE A 210 18.17 -10.32 -14.07
CA ILE A 210 17.81 -9.08 -13.32
C ILE A 210 18.19 -9.14 -11.82
N GLN A 211 18.22 -10.32 -11.21
CA GLN A 211 18.63 -10.47 -9.81
C GLN A 211 20.13 -10.25 -9.62
N ASP A 212 20.95 -10.65 -10.59
CA ASP A 212 22.41 -10.42 -10.60
C ASP A 212 22.68 -8.94 -10.85
N VAL A 213 21.98 -8.32 -11.78
CA VAL A 213 22.02 -6.87 -12.01
C VAL A 213 21.76 -6.12 -10.71
N PHE A 214 20.69 -6.45 -9.99
CA PHE A 214 20.35 -5.79 -8.72
C PHE A 214 21.39 -6.07 -7.62
N ARG A 215 22.01 -7.26 -7.61
CA ARG A 215 23.09 -7.57 -6.67
C ARG A 215 24.31 -6.69 -6.94
N ILE A 216 24.70 -6.54 -8.21
CA ILE A 216 25.84 -5.71 -8.62
C ILE A 216 25.55 -4.24 -8.25
N LEU A 217 24.39 -3.70 -8.61
CA LEU A 217 24.01 -2.33 -8.27
C LEU A 217 23.98 -2.07 -6.75
N ALA A 218 23.56 -3.07 -5.95
CA ALA A 218 23.48 -2.93 -4.50
C ALA A 218 24.86 -2.77 -3.84
N HIS A 219 25.91 -3.39 -4.44
CA HIS A 219 27.26 -3.37 -3.92
C HIS A 219 28.17 -2.32 -4.59
N ASP A 220 27.65 -1.61 -5.60
CA ASP A 220 28.42 -0.56 -6.25
C ASP A 220 28.65 0.62 -5.29
N SER A 221 29.91 0.82 -4.92
CA SER A 221 30.30 1.83 -3.94
C SER A 221 30.10 3.25 -4.46
N PHE A 222 30.39 3.51 -5.74
CA PHE A 222 30.19 4.82 -6.35
C PHE A 222 28.72 5.21 -6.35
N ARG A 223 27.85 4.27 -6.75
CA ARG A 223 26.40 4.45 -6.74
C ARG A 223 25.89 4.73 -5.32
N ASN A 224 26.27 3.94 -4.33
CA ASN A 224 25.83 4.10 -2.95
C ASN A 224 26.30 5.42 -2.33
N HIS A 225 27.53 5.87 -2.62
CA HIS A 225 28.01 7.19 -2.21
C HIS A 225 27.28 8.34 -2.88
N SER A 226 26.97 8.21 -4.18
CA SER A 226 26.17 9.20 -4.90
C SER A 226 24.76 9.34 -4.31
N ILE A 227 24.11 8.20 -4.01
CA ILE A 227 22.81 8.16 -3.33
C ILE A 227 22.91 8.82 -1.94
N ALA A 228 23.91 8.48 -1.14
CA ALA A 228 24.10 9.05 0.18
C ALA A 228 24.32 10.58 0.13
N LYS A 229 25.08 11.08 -0.85
CA LYS A 229 25.28 12.52 -1.08
C LYS A 229 23.96 13.24 -1.36
N ASP A 230 23.10 12.68 -2.21
CA ASP A 230 21.81 13.29 -2.53
C ASP A 230 20.85 13.24 -1.33
N ILE A 231 20.88 12.16 -0.55
CA ILE A 231 20.13 12.05 0.72
C ILE A 231 20.58 13.14 1.69
N LEU A 232 21.88 13.32 1.87
CA LEU A 232 22.43 14.32 2.77
C LEU A 232 22.06 15.74 2.33
N ALA A 233 22.15 16.05 1.04
CA ALA A 233 21.73 17.33 0.51
C ALA A 233 20.23 17.60 0.77
N ALA A 234 19.38 16.63 0.52
CA ALA A 234 17.95 16.74 0.79
C ALA A 234 17.64 16.86 2.30
N TYR A 235 18.38 16.14 3.16
CA TYR A 235 18.26 16.27 4.61
C TYR A 235 18.57 17.67 5.10
N HIS A 236 19.62 18.29 4.58
CA HIS A 236 19.98 19.68 4.91
C HIS A 236 18.98 20.70 4.36
N GLU A 237 18.20 20.35 3.32
CA GLU A 237 17.03 21.13 2.88
C GLU A 237 15.82 21.01 3.84
N GLY A 238 15.93 20.25 4.93
CA GLY A 238 14.85 20.02 5.90
C GLY A 238 13.86 18.93 5.50
N ARG A 239 14.20 18.08 4.53
CA ARG A 239 13.29 17.05 3.98
C ARG A 239 13.09 15.86 4.92
N LYS A 240 11.92 15.22 4.81
CA LYS A 240 11.56 13.98 5.49
C LYS A 240 11.62 12.87 4.44
N ILE A 241 12.69 12.09 4.49
CA ILE A 241 13.14 11.26 3.39
C ILE A 241 12.82 9.78 3.64
N LEU A 242 12.23 9.11 2.66
CA LEU A 242 12.09 7.68 2.60
C LEU A 242 13.04 7.10 1.54
N VAL A 243 14.03 6.33 1.95
CA VAL A 243 14.96 5.63 1.07
C VAL A 243 14.49 4.19 0.89
N LEU A 244 14.29 3.79 -0.35
CA LEU A 244 13.75 2.47 -0.70
C LEU A 244 14.70 1.65 -1.56
N THR A 245 14.92 0.41 -1.15
CA THR A 245 15.56 -0.65 -1.92
C THR A 245 14.92 -2.00 -1.61
N GLU A 246 15.14 -2.99 -2.45
CA GLU A 246 14.75 -4.39 -2.20
C GLU A 246 15.87 -5.19 -1.50
N ARG A 247 17.05 -4.59 -1.29
CA ARG A 247 18.24 -5.26 -0.76
C ARG A 247 18.65 -4.71 0.60
N THR A 248 18.62 -5.55 1.62
CA THR A 248 19.00 -5.15 2.99
C THR A 248 20.46 -4.72 3.06
N GLU A 249 21.34 -5.42 2.33
CA GLU A 249 22.77 -5.10 2.27
C GLU A 249 22.99 -3.66 1.75
N GLN A 250 22.25 -3.23 0.74
CA GLN A 250 22.35 -1.87 0.22
C GLN A 250 21.89 -0.82 1.24
N LEU A 251 20.85 -1.11 2.03
CA LEU A 251 20.43 -0.20 3.11
C LEU A 251 21.56 0.03 4.13
N GLU A 252 22.26 -1.05 4.49
CA GLU A 252 23.37 -0.99 5.44
C GLU A 252 24.53 -0.17 4.86
N LEU A 253 24.92 -0.39 3.61
CA LEU A 253 25.97 0.37 2.92
C LEU A 253 25.62 1.86 2.79
N ILE A 254 24.38 2.20 2.43
CA ILE A 254 23.95 3.60 2.39
C ILE A 254 23.95 4.20 3.79
N ARG A 255 23.51 3.46 4.81
CA ARG A 255 23.52 3.92 6.19
C ARG A 255 24.94 4.20 6.69
N GLU A 256 25.89 3.32 6.40
CA GLU A 256 27.30 3.53 6.71
C GLU A 256 27.85 4.80 6.08
N ALA A 257 27.52 5.05 4.80
CA ALA A 257 27.92 6.27 4.10
C ALA A 257 27.28 7.55 4.67
N LEU A 258 26.17 7.43 5.42
CA LEU A 258 25.47 8.54 6.09
C LEU A 258 25.86 8.67 7.58
N THR A 259 26.66 7.76 8.12
CA THR A 259 27.01 7.70 9.54
C THR A 259 27.58 9.05 10.01
N ASP A 260 27.22 9.44 11.23
CA ASP A 260 27.63 10.67 11.91
C ASP A 260 27.13 11.99 11.30
N GLN A 261 26.49 11.96 10.13
CA GLN A 261 26.00 13.17 9.46
C GLN A 261 24.48 13.40 9.63
N ILE A 262 23.72 12.35 9.98
CA ILE A 262 22.25 12.39 10.11
C ILE A 262 21.82 11.85 11.48
N PRO A 263 21.50 12.72 12.45
CA PRO A 263 21.07 12.31 13.79
C PRO A 263 19.77 11.49 13.80
N HIS A 264 18.84 11.82 12.89
CA HIS A 264 17.52 11.18 12.82
C HIS A 264 17.45 10.21 11.64
N SER A 265 18.23 9.13 11.73
CA SER A 265 18.25 8.04 10.76
C SER A 265 17.61 6.78 11.35
N PHE A 266 16.64 6.21 10.64
CA PHE A 266 15.83 5.06 11.07
C PHE A 266 15.95 3.94 10.05
N LEU A 267 16.22 2.71 10.50
CA LEU A 267 16.33 1.53 9.65
C LEU A 267 15.12 0.61 9.84
N LEU A 268 14.44 0.28 8.74
CA LEU A 268 13.26 -0.57 8.73
C LEU A 268 13.37 -1.68 7.65
N HIS A 269 13.65 -2.91 8.05
CA HIS A 269 13.71 -4.07 7.16
C HIS A 269 13.20 -5.36 7.82
N GLY A 270 12.96 -6.38 7.03
CA GLY A 270 12.31 -7.63 7.48
C GLY A 270 13.14 -8.48 8.46
N ARG A 271 14.46 -8.20 8.62
CA ARG A 271 15.33 -8.92 9.57
C ARG A 271 15.25 -8.35 11.00
N LEU A 272 14.60 -7.19 11.19
CA LEU A 272 14.38 -6.62 12.54
C LEU A 272 13.41 -7.49 13.33
N THR A 273 13.71 -7.70 14.60
CA THR A 273 12.77 -8.32 15.54
C THR A 273 11.55 -7.44 15.75
N LYS A 274 10.43 -8.03 16.17
CA LYS A 274 9.20 -7.25 16.48
C LYS A 274 9.46 -6.13 17.50
N LYS A 275 10.31 -6.39 18.51
CA LYS A 275 10.69 -5.41 19.54
C LYS A 275 11.50 -4.25 18.96
N GLN A 276 12.51 -4.54 18.14
CA GLN A 276 13.31 -3.52 17.47
C GLN A 276 12.46 -2.65 16.55
N ARG A 277 11.61 -3.28 15.73
CA ARG A 277 10.70 -2.56 14.83
C ARG A 277 9.75 -1.66 15.61
N ALA A 278 9.14 -2.14 16.69
CA ALA A 278 8.24 -1.35 17.53
C ALA A 278 8.97 -0.17 18.18
N ALA A 279 10.19 -0.36 18.68
CA ALA A 279 11.00 0.71 19.24
C ALA A 279 11.35 1.78 18.18
N THR A 280 11.76 1.38 16.97
CA THR A 280 12.04 2.32 15.87
C THR A 280 10.80 3.13 15.49
N LEU A 281 9.63 2.49 15.41
CA LEU A 281 8.39 3.18 15.08
C LEU A 281 7.94 4.13 16.20
N ALA A 282 8.16 3.77 17.47
CA ALA A 282 7.87 4.64 18.61
C ALA A 282 8.76 5.90 18.57
N CYS A 283 10.07 5.75 18.43
CA CYS A 283 11.00 6.88 18.29
C CYS A 283 10.63 7.78 17.08
N LEU A 284 10.19 7.19 15.97
CA LEU A 284 9.76 7.94 14.80
C LEU A 284 8.47 8.72 15.05
N ALA A 285 7.53 8.17 15.85
CA ALA A 285 6.28 8.82 16.19
C ALA A 285 6.44 9.96 17.21
N GLU A 286 7.49 9.93 18.02
CA GLU A 286 7.81 10.98 19.00
C GLU A 286 8.50 12.20 18.38
N LEU A 287 9.03 12.08 17.15
CA LEU A 287 9.67 13.20 16.48
C LEU A 287 8.66 14.24 16.03
N ASP A 288 8.99 15.51 16.31
CA ASP A 288 8.24 16.64 15.78
C ASP A 288 8.22 16.61 14.22
N ASP A 289 7.09 16.98 13.66
CA ASP A 289 6.86 16.92 12.19
C ASP A 289 7.78 17.84 11.38
N PHE A 290 8.36 18.86 11.99
CA PHE A 290 9.31 19.77 11.34
C PHE A 290 10.74 19.21 11.28
N VAL A 291 11.08 18.27 12.16
CA VAL A 291 12.44 17.72 12.21
C VAL A 291 12.75 16.90 10.98
N PRO A 292 13.83 17.23 10.24
CA PRO A 292 14.28 16.42 9.11
C PRO A 292 14.67 15.01 9.58
N ARG A 293 14.37 14.02 8.76
CA ARG A 293 14.62 12.62 9.08
C ARG A 293 14.84 11.77 7.85
N VAL A 294 15.57 10.67 8.01
CA VAL A 294 15.79 9.68 6.97
C VAL A 294 15.30 8.31 7.45
N ILE A 295 14.42 7.71 6.69
CA ILE A 295 13.92 6.35 6.92
C ILE A 295 14.44 5.47 5.80
N LEU A 296 15.37 4.57 6.13
CA LEU A 296 15.92 3.57 5.22
C LEU A 296 15.10 2.29 5.34
N ALA A 297 14.46 1.87 4.26
CA ALA A 297 13.53 0.74 4.35
C ALA A 297 13.56 -0.18 3.14
N THR A 298 13.23 -1.47 3.36
CA THR A 298 12.95 -2.37 2.25
C THR A 298 11.54 -2.13 1.72
N GLY A 299 11.39 -2.15 0.40
CA GLY A 299 10.13 -1.86 -0.27
C GLY A 299 8.98 -2.75 0.20
N ARG A 300 9.27 -4.03 0.48
CA ARG A 300 8.28 -4.98 1.00
C ARG A 300 7.65 -4.53 2.34
N LEU A 301 8.43 -3.91 3.21
CA LEU A 301 7.93 -3.45 4.51
C LEU A 301 7.10 -2.18 4.39
N ILE A 302 7.49 -1.29 3.46
CA ILE A 302 6.82 0.00 3.23
C ILE A 302 5.58 -0.14 2.36
N GLY A 303 5.57 -1.10 1.43
CA GLY A 303 4.45 -1.34 0.53
C GLY A 303 3.13 -1.55 1.26
N GLU A 304 3.19 -2.13 2.46
CA GLU A 304 2.02 -2.53 3.21
C GLU A 304 2.17 -2.14 4.68
N GLY A 305 1.28 -1.30 5.14
CA GLY A 305 1.11 -1.04 6.56
C GLY A 305 1.99 0.04 7.19
N PHE A 306 2.98 0.59 6.50
CA PHE A 306 3.73 1.73 7.01
C PHE A 306 3.01 3.04 6.68
N ASP A 307 2.77 3.88 7.66
CA ASP A 307 2.15 5.20 7.51
C ASP A 307 2.93 6.24 8.31
N HIS A 308 3.46 7.25 7.61
CA HIS A 308 4.17 8.36 8.19
C HIS A 308 3.87 9.64 7.38
N PRO A 309 2.80 10.37 7.72
CA PRO A 309 2.30 11.49 6.93
C PRO A 309 3.30 12.61 6.62
N PRO A 310 4.28 12.95 7.49
CA PRO A 310 5.25 14.01 7.21
C PRO A 310 6.18 13.76 6.01
N LEU A 311 6.30 12.51 5.51
CA LEU A 311 7.19 12.19 4.40
C LEU A 311 6.88 13.02 3.14
N ASP A 312 7.88 13.70 2.64
CA ASP A 312 7.81 14.58 1.46
C ASP A 312 8.80 14.20 0.35
N THR A 313 9.77 13.34 0.64
CA THR A 313 10.81 12.94 -0.32
C THR A 313 10.98 11.42 -0.33
N MET A 314 11.11 10.85 -1.52
CA MET A 314 11.49 9.45 -1.73
C MET A 314 12.79 9.37 -2.52
N VAL A 315 13.68 8.50 -2.09
CA VAL A 315 14.89 8.11 -2.78
C VAL A 315 14.74 6.66 -3.22
N LEU A 316 14.60 6.42 -4.50
CA LEU A 316 14.46 5.09 -5.08
C LEU A 316 15.86 4.50 -5.33
N ALA A 317 16.47 3.97 -4.27
CA ALA A 317 17.85 3.49 -4.31
C ALA A 317 18.05 2.23 -5.19
N MET A 318 16.99 1.49 -5.50
CA MET A 318 16.99 0.38 -6.44
C MET A 318 15.86 0.55 -7.46
N PRO A 319 16.11 0.32 -8.76
CA PRO A 319 15.09 0.44 -9.78
C PRO A 319 13.92 -0.52 -9.56
N VAL A 320 12.69 -0.05 -9.73
CA VAL A 320 11.49 -0.88 -9.78
C VAL A 320 10.89 -0.83 -11.18
N SER A 321 10.32 -1.94 -11.65
CA SER A 321 9.73 -2.03 -13.00
C SER A 321 8.20 -2.10 -12.99
N TRP A 322 7.61 -2.45 -11.83
CA TRP A 322 6.17 -2.65 -11.73
C TRP A 322 5.44 -1.36 -11.34
N HIS A 323 4.50 -0.93 -12.17
CA HIS A 323 3.71 0.29 -11.96
C HIS A 323 2.98 0.31 -10.61
N GLY A 324 2.37 -0.81 -10.21
CA GLY A 324 1.66 -0.94 -8.92
C GLY A 324 2.59 -0.74 -7.72
N THR A 325 3.80 -1.29 -7.74
CA THR A 325 4.81 -1.08 -6.69
C THR A 325 5.22 0.39 -6.61
N LEU A 326 5.49 1.02 -7.75
CA LEU A 326 5.84 2.44 -7.81
C LEU A 326 4.71 3.31 -7.25
N GLN A 327 3.45 3.00 -7.60
CA GLN A 327 2.28 3.72 -7.12
C GLN A 327 2.08 3.56 -5.61
N GLN A 328 2.34 2.38 -5.06
CA GLN A 328 2.29 2.16 -3.60
C GLN A 328 3.36 2.97 -2.87
N TYR A 329 4.58 2.99 -3.39
CA TYR A 329 5.69 3.72 -2.79
C TYR A 329 5.45 5.24 -2.85
N ALA A 330 5.15 5.78 -4.03
CA ALA A 330 4.84 7.20 -4.20
C ALA A 330 3.60 7.61 -3.39
N GLY A 331 2.62 6.73 -3.27
CA GLY A 331 1.42 6.97 -2.46
C GLY A 331 1.68 7.19 -0.97
N ARG A 332 2.85 6.77 -0.44
CA ARG A 332 3.26 7.11 0.94
C ARG A 332 3.57 8.58 1.11
N LEU A 333 3.99 9.23 0.03
CA LEU A 333 4.27 10.67 0.03
C LEU A 333 3.00 11.51 -0.16
N HIS A 334 1.91 10.94 -0.69
CA HIS A 334 0.67 11.65 -0.98
C HIS A 334 -0.25 11.81 0.24
N ARG A 335 0.19 11.41 1.44
CA ARG A 335 -0.55 11.68 2.67
C ARG A 335 -0.63 13.19 2.89
N GLU A 336 -1.85 13.67 3.14
CA GLU A 336 -2.06 15.08 3.46
C GLU A 336 -1.34 15.43 4.76
N HIS A 337 -0.58 16.50 4.74
CA HIS A 337 0.12 17.04 5.89
C HIS A 337 0.28 18.55 5.74
N VAL A 338 0.02 19.29 6.81
CA VAL A 338 -0.07 20.76 6.80
C VAL A 338 1.23 21.43 6.32
N ASN A 339 2.37 20.81 6.58
CA ASN A 339 3.69 21.39 6.31
C ASN A 339 4.31 20.87 5.00
N LYS A 340 3.53 20.28 4.10
CA LYS A 340 4.03 19.69 2.85
C LYS A 340 3.81 20.63 1.68
N GLY A 341 4.87 21.34 1.25
CA GLY A 341 4.83 22.27 0.11
C GLY A 341 5.01 21.58 -1.24
N ASP A 342 5.85 20.55 -1.30
CA ASP A 342 6.10 19.74 -2.48
C ASP A 342 6.42 18.28 -2.12
N VAL A 343 6.28 17.39 -3.09
CA VAL A 343 6.69 15.99 -3.00
C VAL A 343 7.73 15.72 -4.05
N ARG A 344 8.86 15.13 -3.65
CA ARG A 344 10.01 14.88 -4.50
C ARG A 344 10.42 13.42 -4.54
N ILE A 345 10.73 12.92 -5.72
CA ILE A 345 11.30 11.60 -5.92
C ILE A 345 12.65 11.72 -6.61
N TYR A 346 13.68 11.16 -6.00
CA TYR A 346 14.98 10.94 -6.62
C TYR A 346 15.00 9.53 -7.22
N ASP A 347 15.22 9.44 -8.52
CA ASP A 347 15.26 8.19 -9.28
C ASP A 347 16.59 8.08 -10.03
N TYR A 348 17.34 7.03 -9.77
CA TYR A 348 18.65 6.81 -10.39
C TYR A 348 18.50 6.02 -11.67
N VAL A 349 19.11 6.55 -12.72
CA VAL A 349 18.91 6.06 -14.09
C VAL A 349 20.25 5.72 -14.73
N GLU A 350 20.42 4.46 -15.06
CA GLU A 350 21.55 3.92 -15.79
C GLU A 350 21.13 3.74 -17.27
N HIS A 351 21.39 4.76 -18.10
CA HIS A 351 21.01 4.76 -19.54
C HIS A 351 21.87 3.84 -20.40
N ASP A 352 23.07 3.54 -19.97
CA ASP A 352 24.04 2.68 -20.64
C ASP A 352 23.70 1.18 -20.53
N ASN A 353 22.81 0.80 -19.63
CA ASN A 353 22.33 -0.56 -19.52
C ASN A 353 20.91 -0.74 -20.11
N PRO A 354 20.71 -1.57 -21.17
CA PRO A 354 19.41 -1.70 -21.85
C PRO A 354 18.27 -2.25 -20.97
N GLN A 355 18.57 -3.05 -19.94
CA GLN A 355 17.56 -3.57 -19.04
C GLN A 355 17.08 -2.46 -18.10
N LEU A 356 18.01 -1.69 -17.54
CA LEU A 356 17.72 -0.59 -16.61
C LEU A 356 17.06 0.58 -17.33
N ALA A 357 17.47 0.91 -18.55
CA ALA A 357 16.83 1.92 -19.40
C ALA A 357 15.35 1.58 -19.67
N ARG A 358 15.03 0.32 -20.03
CA ARG A 358 13.64 -0.13 -20.20
C ARG A 358 12.82 -0.05 -18.91
N MET A 359 13.44 -0.28 -17.75
CA MET A 359 12.77 -0.11 -16.45
C MET A 359 12.48 1.37 -16.19
N TRP A 360 13.40 2.27 -16.54
CA TRP A 360 13.19 3.71 -16.44
C TRP A 360 12.02 4.19 -17.32
N GLU A 361 11.92 3.77 -18.57
CA GLU A 361 10.79 4.08 -19.44
C GLU A 361 9.43 3.69 -18.84
N LYS A 362 9.38 2.52 -18.19
CA LYS A 362 8.18 2.08 -17.47
C LYS A 362 7.85 2.99 -16.29
N ARG A 363 8.87 3.39 -15.51
CA ARG A 363 8.69 4.30 -14.37
C ARG A 363 8.23 5.69 -14.82
N GLN A 364 8.79 6.23 -15.92
CA GLN A 364 8.34 7.52 -16.46
C GLN A 364 6.85 7.54 -16.76
N ARG A 365 6.33 6.49 -17.40
CA ARG A 365 4.88 6.35 -17.65
C ARG A 365 4.08 6.31 -16.36
N GLY A 366 4.57 5.59 -15.36
CA GLY A 366 3.98 5.54 -14.03
C GLY A 366 3.96 6.89 -13.33
N TYR A 367 5.05 7.63 -13.36
CA TYR A 367 5.13 8.97 -12.78
C TYR A 367 4.16 9.96 -13.43
N ARG A 368 4.12 9.99 -14.77
CA ARG A 368 3.16 10.84 -15.49
C ARG A 368 1.71 10.50 -15.17
N ALA A 369 1.39 9.20 -15.08
CA ALA A 369 0.05 8.73 -14.71
C ALA A 369 -0.36 9.14 -13.28
N MET A 370 0.63 9.38 -12.40
CA MET A 370 0.41 9.87 -11.03
C MET A 370 0.49 11.41 -10.92
N GLY A 371 0.63 12.14 -12.02
CA GLY A 371 0.69 13.61 -12.04
C GLY A 371 2.05 14.21 -11.70
N TYR A 372 3.13 13.42 -11.66
CA TYR A 372 4.48 13.93 -11.43
C TYR A 372 5.04 14.62 -12.67
N ARG A 373 5.69 15.75 -12.46
CA ARG A 373 6.57 16.40 -13.46
C ARG A 373 7.97 15.78 -13.35
N ILE A 374 8.54 15.42 -14.48
CA ILE A 374 9.90 14.89 -14.55
C ILE A 374 10.80 16.07 -14.92
N SER A 375 11.61 16.50 -13.95
CA SER A 375 12.54 17.64 -14.12
C SER A 375 13.95 17.08 -14.33
N MET A 376 14.47 17.17 -15.53
CA MET A 376 15.90 16.90 -15.77
C MET A 376 16.72 17.99 -15.04
N ARG A 377 17.72 17.59 -14.25
CA ARG A 377 18.76 18.55 -13.83
C ARG A 377 19.55 18.93 -15.08
N GLU A 378 19.64 20.20 -15.37
CA GLU A 378 20.62 20.76 -16.30
C GLU A 378 22.04 20.50 -15.81
#